data_531fde0d577cee28424ed66180f3cf54
#
_entry.id   531fde0d577cee28424ed66180f3cf54
#
_cell.length_a   1.000
_cell.length_b   1.000
_cell.length_c   1.000
_cell.angle_alpha   90.00
_cell.angle_beta   90.00
_cell.angle_gamma   90.00
#
_symmetry.space_group_name_H-M   'P 1'
#
loop_
_entity.id
_entity.type
_entity.pdbx_description
1 polymer ?
#
loop_
_entity_poly.entity_id
_entity_poly.type
_entity_poly.pdbx_seq_one_letter_code
_entity_poly.pdbx_strand_id
1 'polypeptide(L)'
;MLCYNFLYIQCNDITSQNSHDLTEMTIAANRYASARLSDNLADLAAIFDPNVELCLYRRPPIADIAGYLCRAGRDGLPGLGWRRVLTPGEAVDAPLADLPGREALYADIAWLCDLYATLTGCDRVGARLEVLSGAMCPRFHVDRIGLRLLCCYQGPGTEWLPDAAADRARLGVDTQSGLVRDAAAIGRALPFSVLLLKGAGWPGANGGAIHRSPAPAPGEPRVLLALDAVC
;
A
#
# COMPACT_ATOMS: atom_id res chain seq x y z
N MET A 1 -2.86 29.57 -3.02
CA MET A 1 -2.84 29.86 -1.58
C MET A 1 -3.76 28.94 -0.77
N LEU A 2 -4.97 28.61 -1.25
CA LEU A 2 -5.91 27.71 -0.55
C LEU A 2 -5.45 26.24 -0.44
N CYS A 3 -4.74 25.67 -1.43
CA CYS A 3 -4.23 24.29 -1.35
C CYS A 3 -3.12 24.11 -0.31
N TYR A 4 -2.31 25.13 -0.05
CA TYR A 4 -1.25 25.04 0.95
C TYR A 4 -1.82 24.98 2.37
N ASN A 5 -2.92 25.71 2.63
CA ASN A 5 -3.59 25.65 3.92
C ASN A 5 -4.36 24.33 4.14
N PHE A 6 -4.95 23.73 3.10
CA PHE A 6 -5.71 22.49 3.25
C PHE A 6 -4.78 21.29 3.50
N LEU A 7 -3.63 21.22 2.81
CA LEU A 7 -2.61 20.18 3.06
C LEU A 7 -1.86 20.40 4.38
N TYR A 8 -1.65 21.65 4.78
CA TYR A 8 -1.00 21.98 6.06
C TYR A 8 -1.92 21.67 7.26
N ILE A 9 -3.23 21.84 7.10
CA ILE A 9 -4.24 21.46 8.09
C ILE A 9 -4.37 19.93 8.15
N GLN A 10 -4.42 19.21 7.02
CA GLN A 10 -4.42 17.74 7.03
C GLN A 10 -3.10 17.15 7.55
N CYS A 11 -1.94 17.74 7.25
CA CYS A 11 -0.67 17.28 7.81
C CYS A 11 -0.54 17.54 9.32
N ASN A 12 -1.03 18.68 9.83
CA ASN A 12 -0.93 19.01 11.25
C ASN A 12 -1.99 18.32 12.11
N ASP A 13 -3.20 18.10 11.61
CA ASP A 13 -4.22 17.28 12.29
C ASP A 13 -3.84 15.78 12.32
N ILE A 14 -3.15 15.30 11.28
CA ILE A 14 -2.61 13.95 11.22
C ILE A 14 -1.48 13.77 12.27
N THR A 15 -0.67 14.78 12.57
CA THR A 15 0.46 14.61 13.51
C THR A 15 0.05 14.66 14.98
N SER A 16 -1.02 15.30 15.37
CA SER A 16 -1.42 15.41 16.79
C SER A 16 -2.47 14.36 17.23
N GLN A 17 -3.36 13.91 16.36
CA GLN A 17 -4.28 12.81 16.62
C GLN A 17 -3.67 11.42 16.36
N ASN A 18 -2.65 11.33 15.48
CA ASN A 18 -2.09 10.05 15.05
C ASN A 18 -1.13 9.38 16.04
N SER A 19 -0.54 10.05 17.02
CA SER A 19 0.41 9.36 17.91
C SER A 19 -0.28 8.36 18.87
N HIS A 20 -1.50 8.65 19.32
CA HIS A 20 -2.29 7.73 20.14
C HIS A 20 -2.92 6.61 19.31
N ASP A 21 -3.55 6.94 18.16
CA ASP A 21 -4.12 5.98 17.22
C ASP A 21 -3.06 5.03 16.62
N LEU A 22 -1.86 5.55 16.32
CA LEU A 22 -0.75 4.76 15.79
C LEU A 22 -0.21 3.76 16.82
N THR A 23 -0.18 4.14 18.09
CA THR A 23 0.26 3.24 19.17
C THR A 23 -0.78 2.15 19.41
N GLU A 24 -2.07 2.48 19.42
CA GLU A 24 -3.15 1.50 19.57
C GLU A 24 -3.27 0.56 18.36
N MET A 25 -3.14 1.06 17.13
CA MET A 25 -3.10 0.23 15.91
C MET A 25 -1.89 -0.71 15.90
N THR A 26 -0.73 -0.27 16.40
CA THR A 26 0.49 -1.10 16.50
C THR A 26 0.32 -2.20 17.55
N ILE A 27 -0.26 -1.89 18.70
CA ILE A 27 -0.53 -2.86 19.76
C ILE A 27 -1.59 -3.88 19.31
N ALA A 28 -2.63 -3.43 18.60
CA ALA A 28 -3.66 -4.32 18.06
C ALA A 28 -3.12 -5.25 16.97
N ALA A 29 -2.29 -4.75 16.06
CA ALA A 29 -1.77 -5.53 14.93
C ALA A 29 -0.64 -6.51 15.34
N ASN A 30 0.20 -6.16 16.29
CA ASN A 30 1.18 -7.11 16.87
C ASN A 30 0.52 -8.23 17.72
N ARG A 31 -0.80 -8.16 17.98
CA ARG A 31 -1.57 -9.28 18.52
C ARG A 31 -1.69 -10.47 17.56
N TYR A 32 -1.51 -10.24 16.28
CA TYR A 32 -1.73 -11.27 15.27
C TYR A 32 -0.40 -11.70 14.66
N ALA A 33 -0.01 -12.94 14.89
CA ALA A 33 1.24 -13.52 14.42
C ALA A 33 1.44 -13.40 12.90
N SER A 34 0.36 -13.28 12.13
CA SER A 34 0.38 -13.20 10.66
C SER A 34 0.73 -11.81 10.09
N ALA A 35 0.83 -10.76 10.92
CA ALA A 35 1.17 -9.41 10.48
C ALA A 35 2.35 -8.84 11.27
N ARG A 36 3.26 -8.14 10.60
CA ARG A 36 4.37 -7.39 11.19
C ARG A 36 4.28 -5.92 10.79
N LEU A 37 4.16 -5.05 11.78
CA LEU A 37 4.11 -3.59 11.59
C LEU A 37 5.31 -2.97 12.27
N SER A 38 6.08 -2.17 11.55
CA SER A 38 7.33 -1.59 12.06
C SER A 38 7.64 -0.24 11.40
N ASP A 39 8.45 0.56 12.10
CA ASP A 39 9.09 1.77 11.59
C ASP A 39 10.54 1.50 11.14
N ASN A 40 11.00 0.25 11.22
CA ASN A 40 12.30 -0.18 10.73
C ASN A 40 12.15 -0.95 9.42
N LEU A 41 12.81 -0.47 8.36
CA LEU A 41 12.77 -1.07 7.03
C LEU A 41 13.21 -2.53 7.03
N ALA A 42 14.22 -2.87 7.84
CA ALA A 42 14.78 -4.24 7.90
C ALA A 42 13.74 -5.28 8.34
N ASP A 43 12.69 -4.86 9.07
CA ASP A 43 11.65 -5.77 9.55
C ASP A 43 10.72 -6.27 8.42
N LEU A 44 10.81 -5.70 7.22
CA LEU A 44 10.16 -6.27 6.04
C LEU A 44 10.68 -7.68 5.71
N ALA A 45 11.90 -8.02 6.13
CA ALA A 45 12.45 -9.39 5.99
C ALA A 45 11.65 -10.45 6.77
N ALA A 46 10.83 -10.05 7.76
CA ALA A 46 9.93 -10.96 8.44
C ALA A 46 8.88 -11.60 7.49
N ILE A 47 8.72 -11.07 6.27
CA ILE A 47 7.84 -11.68 5.26
C ILE A 47 8.29 -13.10 4.89
N PHE A 48 9.55 -13.48 5.12
CA PHE A 48 10.05 -14.83 4.88
C PHE A 48 9.68 -15.83 6.00
N ASP A 49 9.20 -15.36 7.16
CA ASP A 49 8.66 -16.26 8.19
C ASP A 49 7.37 -16.93 7.65
N PRO A 50 7.24 -18.26 7.71
CA PRO A 50 6.06 -18.97 7.24
C PRO A 50 4.75 -18.51 7.88
N ASN A 51 4.79 -18.00 9.12
CA ASN A 51 3.62 -17.55 9.85
C ASN A 51 3.22 -16.09 9.54
N VAL A 52 4.07 -15.34 8.84
CA VAL A 52 3.82 -13.93 8.48
C VAL A 52 3.28 -13.84 7.07
N GLU A 53 2.08 -13.33 6.92
CA GLU A 53 1.41 -13.13 5.62
C GLU A 53 1.51 -11.68 5.12
N LEU A 54 1.79 -10.73 6.04
CA LEU A 54 1.83 -9.31 5.77
C LEU A 54 2.93 -8.62 6.56
N CYS A 55 3.69 -7.74 5.89
CA CYS A 55 4.61 -6.80 6.54
C CYS A 55 4.25 -5.37 6.14
N LEU A 56 4.22 -4.46 7.11
CA LEU A 56 4.00 -3.04 6.91
C LEU A 56 5.17 -2.24 7.48
N TYR A 57 5.92 -1.58 6.60
CA TYR A 57 6.90 -0.57 6.99
C TYR A 57 6.23 0.81 6.95
N ARG A 58 6.12 1.46 8.11
CA ARG A 58 5.59 2.82 8.22
C ARG A 58 6.71 3.80 7.98
N ARG A 59 6.48 4.75 7.10
CA ARG A 59 7.38 5.87 6.83
C ARG A 59 6.58 7.17 6.72
N PRO A 60 7.20 8.31 7.04
CA PRO A 60 6.53 9.59 6.92
C PRO A 60 6.20 9.91 5.46
N PRO A 61 5.19 10.75 5.20
CA PRO A 61 4.93 11.29 3.89
C PRO A 61 6.15 12.05 3.33
N ILE A 62 6.41 11.87 2.03
CA ILE A 62 7.46 12.60 1.31
C ILE A 62 6.84 13.89 0.76
N ALA A 63 7.23 15.02 1.32
CA ALA A 63 6.59 16.33 1.06
C ALA A 63 6.59 16.71 -0.43
N ASP A 64 7.68 16.43 -1.15
CA ASP A 64 7.77 16.75 -2.59
C ASP A 64 6.79 15.93 -3.43
N ILE A 65 6.61 14.64 -3.10
CA ILE A 65 5.64 13.78 -3.76
C ILE A 65 4.22 14.24 -3.45
N ALA A 66 3.91 14.52 -2.19
CA ALA A 66 2.59 15.03 -1.80
C ALA A 66 2.27 16.35 -2.51
N GLY A 67 3.27 17.24 -2.61
CA GLY A 67 3.19 18.50 -3.36
C GLY A 67 2.98 18.28 -4.86
N TYR A 68 3.67 17.32 -5.46
CA TYR A 68 3.48 16.93 -6.86
C TYR A 68 2.04 16.46 -7.12
N LEU A 69 1.53 15.53 -6.31
CA LEU A 69 0.18 14.99 -6.46
C LEU A 69 -0.90 16.06 -6.27
N CYS A 70 -0.71 16.97 -5.33
CA CYS A 70 -1.62 18.11 -5.14
C CYS A 70 -1.68 19.01 -6.37
N ARG A 71 -0.53 19.29 -7.01
CA ARG A 71 -0.46 20.11 -8.24
C ARG A 71 -1.08 19.38 -9.43
N ALA A 72 -0.68 18.13 -9.65
CA ALA A 72 -1.22 17.28 -10.71
C ALA A 72 -2.73 17.03 -10.57
N GLY A 73 -3.24 16.97 -9.33
CA GLY A 73 -4.65 16.78 -9.03
C GLY A 73 -5.56 17.88 -9.58
N ARG A 74 -5.07 19.10 -9.75
CA ARG A 74 -5.83 20.22 -10.35
C ARG A 74 -6.16 19.98 -11.81
N ASP A 75 -5.31 19.23 -12.50
CA ASP A 75 -5.41 18.94 -13.93
C ASP A 75 -5.85 17.49 -14.19
N GLY A 76 -6.45 16.82 -13.19
CA GLY A 76 -6.94 15.45 -13.34
C GLY A 76 -5.84 14.39 -13.29
N LEU A 77 -4.71 14.66 -12.63
CA LEU A 77 -3.57 13.75 -12.45
C LEU A 77 -2.96 13.25 -13.79
N PRO A 78 -2.57 14.16 -14.71
CA PRO A 78 -2.03 13.76 -16.00
C PRO A 78 -0.74 12.95 -15.84
N GLY A 79 -0.57 11.94 -16.71
CA GLY A 79 0.60 11.07 -16.71
C GLY A 79 0.62 10.01 -15.61
N LEU A 80 -0.37 10.00 -14.71
CA LEU A 80 -0.62 8.92 -13.77
C LEU A 80 -1.56 7.88 -14.42
N GLY A 81 -1.64 6.67 -13.85
CA GLY A 81 -2.47 5.60 -14.42
C GLY A 81 -1.75 4.79 -15.50
N TRP A 82 -0.50 4.42 -15.26
CA TRP A 82 0.34 3.65 -16.17
C TRP A 82 0.72 2.27 -15.62
N ARG A 83 1.14 1.40 -16.55
CA ARG A 83 1.71 0.08 -16.27
C ARG A 83 3.00 -0.08 -17.05
N ARG A 84 4.06 -0.54 -16.39
CA ARG A 84 5.40 -0.74 -16.96
C ARG A 84 6.04 -1.98 -16.35
N VAL A 85 7.00 -2.53 -17.06
CA VAL A 85 7.99 -3.44 -16.49
C VAL A 85 9.24 -2.60 -16.24
N LEU A 86 9.69 -2.59 -15.00
CA LEU A 86 10.87 -1.86 -14.55
C LEU A 86 12.03 -2.84 -14.37
N THR A 87 13.24 -2.37 -14.65
CA THR A 87 14.48 -3.07 -14.35
C THR A 87 15.06 -2.43 -13.08
N PRO A 88 15.35 -3.19 -12.02
CA PRO A 88 15.99 -2.66 -10.82
C PRO A 88 17.33 -1.98 -11.15
N GLY A 89 17.64 -0.87 -10.48
CA GLY A 89 18.84 -0.07 -10.73
C GLY A 89 18.74 0.88 -11.92
N GLU A 90 17.67 0.84 -12.72
CA GLU A 90 17.47 1.74 -13.85
C GLU A 90 16.50 2.90 -13.49
N ALA A 91 16.62 3.99 -14.25
CA ALA A 91 15.70 5.12 -14.11
C ALA A 91 14.29 4.74 -14.54
N VAL A 92 13.31 5.25 -13.81
CA VAL A 92 11.89 5.04 -14.15
C VAL A 92 11.53 5.92 -15.35
N ASP A 93 11.20 5.28 -16.46
CA ASP A 93 10.63 5.94 -17.65
C ASP A 93 9.11 5.82 -17.61
N ALA A 94 8.45 6.88 -17.17
CA ALA A 94 6.99 6.96 -17.08
C ALA A 94 6.48 8.35 -17.51
N PRO A 95 5.25 8.48 -18.02
CA PRO A 95 4.75 9.72 -18.60
C PRO A 95 4.21 10.70 -17.54
N LEU A 96 4.94 10.91 -16.44
CA LEU A 96 4.52 11.85 -15.40
C LEU A 96 4.59 13.30 -15.89
N ALA A 97 3.61 14.12 -15.48
CA ALA A 97 3.57 15.54 -15.82
C ALA A 97 4.83 16.27 -15.34
N ASP A 98 5.32 17.22 -16.13
CA ASP A 98 6.49 18.04 -15.80
C ASP A 98 6.11 19.12 -14.77
N LEU A 99 6.06 18.72 -13.50
CA LEU A 99 5.70 19.52 -12.35
C LEU A 99 6.73 19.35 -11.23
N PRO A 100 6.92 20.35 -10.36
CA PRO A 100 7.81 20.22 -9.21
C PRO A 100 7.46 19.02 -8.34
N GLY A 101 8.46 18.20 -7.98
CA GLY A 101 8.32 16.97 -7.20
C GLY A 101 8.17 15.69 -8.04
N ARG A 102 8.13 15.80 -9.38
CA ARG A 102 8.14 14.64 -10.28
C ARG A 102 9.35 13.73 -10.03
N GLU A 103 10.52 14.31 -9.92
CA GLU A 103 11.77 13.55 -9.73
C GLU A 103 11.78 12.80 -8.39
N ALA A 104 11.16 13.38 -7.34
CA ALA A 104 11.00 12.68 -6.07
C ALA A 104 10.11 11.45 -6.21
N LEU A 105 9.03 11.52 -7.00
CA LEU A 105 8.17 10.37 -7.27
C LEU A 105 8.89 9.30 -8.10
N TYR A 106 9.68 9.68 -9.12
CA TYR A 106 10.51 8.73 -9.86
C TYR A 106 11.52 8.04 -8.95
N ALA A 107 12.23 8.80 -8.13
CA ALA A 107 13.22 8.25 -7.20
C ALA A 107 12.59 7.27 -6.20
N ASP A 108 11.41 7.59 -5.69
CA ASP A 108 10.71 6.71 -4.76
C ASP A 108 10.21 5.43 -5.42
N ILE A 109 9.67 5.51 -6.64
CA ILE A 109 9.25 4.32 -7.40
C ILE A 109 10.46 3.43 -7.71
N ALA A 110 11.60 4.02 -8.13
CA ALA A 110 12.84 3.28 -8.38
C ALA A 110 13.32 2.58 -7.11
N TRP A 111 13.37 3.29 -5.99
CA TRP A 111 13.76 2.74 -4.70
C TRP A 111 12.85 1.58 -4.26
N LEU A 112 11.53 1.71 -4.41
CA LEU A 112 10.58 0.63 -4.11
C LEU A 112 10.75 -0.58 -5.05
N CYS A 113 11.09 -0.33 -6.32
CA CYS A 113 11.42 -1.37 -7.28
C CYS A 113 12.67 -2.15 -6.84
N ASP A 114 13.75 -1.45 -6.47
CA ASP A 114 14.99 -2.05 -5.98
C ASP A 114 14.79 -2.83 -4.68
N LEU A 115 14.02 -2.28 -3.76
CA LEU A 115 13.64 -2.95 -2.52
C LEU A 115 12.88 -4.25 -2.80
N TYR A 116 11.88 -4.20 -3.67
CA TYR A 116 11.07 -5.35 -4.05
C TYR A 116 11.92 -6.44 -4.73
N ALA A 117 12.78 -6.04 -5.67
CA ALA A 117 13.70 -6.94 -6.35
C ALA A 117 14.69 -7.59 -5.38
N THR A 118 15.22 -6.81 -4.42
CA THR A 118 16.13 -7.34 -3.39
C THR A 118 15.43 -8.42 -2.54
N LEU A 119 14.15 -8.21 -2.18
CA LEU A 119 13.39 -9.18 -1.39
C LEU A 119 12.98 -10.42 -2.18
N THR A 120 12.71 -10.29 -3.47
CA THR A 120 12.17 -11.40 -4.29
C THR A 120 13.22 -12.10 -5.14
N GLY A 121 14.38 -11.47 -5.34
CA GLY A 121 15.42 -11.95 -6.26
C GLY A 121 15.02 -11.80 -7.74
N CYS A 122 13.95 -11.06 -8.07
CA CYS A 122 13.55 -10.88 -9.46
C CYS A 122 14.36 -9.77 -10.14
N ASP A 123 14.67 -9.95 -11.41
CA ASP A 123 15.40 -9.00 -12.27
C ASP A 123 14.46 -8.05 -13.04
N ARG A 124 13.15 -8.30 -13.00
CA ARG A 124 12.12 -7.50 -13.65
C ARG A 124 10.90 -7.35 -12.74
N VAL A 125 10.41 -6.13 -12.62
CA VAL A 125 9.30 -5.79 -11.73
C VAL A 125 8.15 -5.18 -12.53
N GLY A 126 6.99 -5.82 -12.50
CA GLY A 126 5.76 -5.25 -13.03
C GLY A 126 5.26 -4.15 -12.11
N ALA A 127 5.28 -2.90 -12.56
CA ALA A 127 4.82 -1.74 -11.81
C ALA A 127 3.52 -1.18 -12.39
N ARG A 128 2.59 -0.84 -11.50
CA ARG A 128 1.34 -0.16 -11.84
C ARG A 128 1.14 1.02 -10.91
N LEU A 129 1.05 2.23 -11.48
CA LEU A 129 0.63 3.43 -10.75
C LEU A 129 -0.81 3.72 -11.15
N GLU A 130 -1.75 3.48 -10.25
CA GLU A 130 -3.18 3.55 -10.52
C GLU A 130 -3.79 4.80 -9.89
N VAL A 131 -4.67 5.48 -10.62
CA VAL A 131 -5.52 6.55 -10.10
C VAL A 131 -6.93 6.01 -9.96
N LEU A 132 -7.42 5.91 -8.75
CA LEU A 132 -8.67 5.24 -8.42
C LEU A 132 -9.67 6.23 -7.85
N SER A 133 -10.80 6.40 -8.53
CA SER A 133 -11.95 7.19 -8.05
C SER A 133 -12.95 6.36 -7.22
N GLY A 134 -12.74 5.05 -7.13
CA GLY A 134 -13.54 4.10 -6.38
C GLY A 134 -12.70 2.94 -5.84
N ALA A 135 -13.30 2.04 -5.09
CA ALA A 135 -12.62 0.83 -4.64
C ALA A 135 -12.45 -0.15 -5.82
N MET A 136 -11.19 -0.45 -6.19
CA MET A 136 -10.88 -1.42 -7.25
C MET A 136 -11.37 -2.83 -6.86
N CYS A 137 -11.07 -3.26 -5.64
CA CYS A 137 -11.46 -4.56 -5.08
C CYS A 137 -12.06 -4.33 -3.69
N PRO A 138 -13.37 -3.99 -3.57
CA PRO A 138 -13.98 -3.59 -2.31
C PRO A 138 -14.20 -4.75 -1.32
N ARG A 139 -14.19 -5.98 -1.82
CA ARG A 139 -14.34 -7.19 -1.01
C ARG A 139 -12.99 -7.70 -0.52
N PHE A 140 -12.94 -8.23 0.68
CA PHE A 140 -11.77 -8.94 1.18
C PHE A 140 -11.45 -10.14 0.29
N HIS A 141 -10.19 -10.25 -0.09
CA HIS A 141 -9.69 -11.32 -0.97
C HIS A 141 -8.22 -11.61 -0.67
N VAL A 142 -7.71 -12.63 -1.30
CA VAL A 142 -6.29 -12.96 -1.36
C VAL A 142 -5.88 -12.95 -2.82
N ASP A 143 -4.75 -12.34 -3.14
CA ASP A 143 -4.19 -12.34 -4.48
C ASP A 143 -3.67 -13.74 -4.86
N ARG A 144 -3.73 -14.07 -6.15
CA ARG A 144 -3.23 -15.36 -6.68
C ARG A 144 -1.77 -15.33 -7.14
N ILE A 145 -1.04 -14.30 -6.76
CA ILE A 145 0.38 -14.10 -7.05
C ILE A 145 1.26 -14.61 -5.90
N GLY A 146 2.57 -14.52 -6.04
CA GLY A 146 3.53 -14.80 -4.97
C GLY A 146 3.53 -13.70 -3.91
N LEU A 147 4.30 -12.64 -4.14
CA LEU A 147 4.41 -11.48 -3.27
C LEU A 147 3.96 -10.22 -4.02
N ARG A 148 3.34 -9.27 -3.32
CA ARG A 148 2.99 -7.94 -3.83
C ARG A 148 3.49 -6.87 -2.89
N LEU A 149 4.06 -5.81 -3.45
CA LEU A 149 4.31 -4.56 -2.73
C LEU A 149 3.25 -3.53 -3.11
N LEU A 150 2.66 -2.88 -2.12
CA LEU A 150 1.73 -1.76 -2.29
C LEU A 150 2.26 -0.52 -1.56
N CYS A 151 2.17 0.65 -2.21
CA CYS A 151 2.36 1.95 -1.60
C CYS A 151 1.25 2.90 -2.06
N CYS A 152 0.44 3.38 -1.14
CA CYS A 152 -0.59 4.39 -1.43
C CYS A 152 -0.01 5.77 -1.17
N TYR A 153 0.16 6.57 -2.22
CA TYR A 153 0.72 7.93 -2.11
C TYR A 153 -0.34 8.98 -1.74
N GLN A 154 -1.61 8.72 -2.09
CA GLN A 154 -2.73 9.62 -1.82
C GLN A 154 -4.01 8.83 -1.58
N GLY A 155 -4.86 9.33 -0.69
CA GLY A 155 -6.12 8.68 -0.30
C GLY A 155 -5.91 7.54 0.71
N PRO A 156 -6.97 6.77 1.00
CA PRO A 156 -6.92 5.73 2.02
C PRO A 156 -6.04 4.55 1.57
N GLY A 157 -5.17 4.08 2.47
CA GLY A 157 -4.32 2.92 2.22
C GLY A 157 -5.11 1.61 2.23
N THR A 158 -4.46 0.54 1.78
CA THR A 158 -5.05 -0.81 1.73
C THR A 158 -5.46 -1.28 3.12
N GLU A 159 -6.63 -1.88 3.21
CA GLU A 159 -7.12 -2.54 4.42
C GLU A 159 -6.78 -4.03 4.39
N TRP A 160 -6.46 -4.59 5.56
CA TRP A 160 -6.23 -6.02 5.74
C TRP A 160 -6.98 -6.59 6.93
N LEU A 161 -7.21 -7.89 6.91
CA LEU A 161 -7.87 -8.63 7.97
C LEU A 161 -6.97 -9.79 8.42
N PRO A 162 -6.50 -9.79 9.69
CA PRO A 162 -5.73 -10.91 10.22
C PRO A 162 -6.54 -12.21 10.24
N ASP A 163 -5.88 -13.35 10.04
CA ASP A 163 -6.52 -14.67 10.01
C ASP A 163 -7.34 -14.99 11.25
N ALA A 164 -6.82 -14.63 12.43
CA ALA A 164 -7.54 -14.86 13.69
C ALA A 164 -8.87 -14.10 13.78
N ALA A 165 -9.03 -13.03 12.99
CA ALA A 165 -10.24 -12.22 12.91
C ALA A 165 -11.12 -12.56 11.69
N ALA A 166 -10.73 -13.56 10.89
CA ALA A 166 -11.40 -13.95 9.66
C ALA A 166 -11.99 -15.36 9.73
N ASP A 167 -13.06 -15.57 8.97
CA ASP A 167 -13.49 -16.92 8.55
C ASP A 167 -13.09 -17.15 7.09
N ARG A 168 -11.89 -17.72 6.87
CA ARG A 168 -11.36 -17.96 5.52
C ARG A 168 -12.29 -18.77 4.62
N ALA A 169 -13.15 -19.65 5.18
CA ALA A 169 -14.12 -20.40 4.40
C ALA A 169 -15.17 -19.51 3.69
N ARG A 170 -15.26 -18.25 4.11
CA ARG A 170 -16.15 -17.25 3.50
C ARG A 170 -15.46 -16.41 2.40
N LEU A 171 -14.15 -16.58 2.18
CA LEU A 171 -13.46 -15.94 1.04
C LEU A 171 -14.06 -16.48 -0.28
N GLY A 172 -14.31 -15.58 -1.22
CA GLY A 172 -14.89 -15.94 -2.53
C GLY A 172 -16.40 -16.18 -2.52
N VAL A 173 -17.06 -16.18 -1.35
CA VAL A 173 -18.53 -16.22 -1.27
C VAL A 173 -19.11 -14.84 -1.57
N ASP A 174 -20.16 -14.78 -2.38
CA ASP A 174 -20.70 -13.51 -2.92
C ASP A 174 -21.07 -12.49 -1.85
N THR A 175 -21.65 -12.88 -0.75
CA THR A 175 -22.07 -11.95 0.30
C THR A 175 -20.97 -11.59 1.29
N GLN A 176 -19.92 -12.39 1.41
CA GLN A 176 -18.90 -12.33 2.48
C GLN A 176 -19.50 -12.18 3.91
N SER A 177 -20.76 -12.53 4.06
CA SER A 177 -21.41 -12.50 5.37
C SER A 177 -20.70 -13.47 6.32
N GLY A 178 -20.27 -12.95 7.49
CA GLY A 178 -19.53 -13.72 8.49
C GLY A 178 -18.04 -13.93 8.18
N LEU A 179 -17.49 -13.35 7.10
CA LEU A 179 -16.05 -13.36 6.87
C LEU A 179 -15.29 -12.63 7.99
N VAL A 180 -15.74 -11.45 8.36
CA VAL A 180 -15.14 -10.65 9.43
C VAL A 180 -15.74 -11.08 10.77
N ARG A 181 -14.92 -11.73 11.61
CA ARG A 181 -15.31 -12.13 12.97
C ARG A 181 -15.10 -11.02 13.98
N ASP A 182 -14.09 -10.19 13.76
CA ASP A 182 -13.77 -9.03 14.58
C ASP A 182 -13.46 -7.83 13.68
N ALA A 183 -14.39 -6.88 13.60
CA ALA A 183 -14.23 -5.68 12.79
C ALA A 183 -13.17 -4.71 13.35
N ALA A 184 -12.91 -4.75 14.66
CA ALA A 184 -11.87 -3.93 15.29
C ALA A 184 -10.45 -4.38 14.93
N ALA A 185 -10.31 -5.59 14.39
CA ALA A 185 -9.04 -6.12 13.89
C ALA A 185 -8.68 -5.69 12.46
N ILE A 186 -9.59 -5.01 11.75
CA ILE A 186 -9.30 -4.51 10.39
C ILE A 186 -8.21 -3.44 10.49
N GLY A 187 -7.02 -3.76 9.97
CA GLY A 187 -5.93 -2.79 9.86
C GLY A 187 -6.03 -1.99 8.56
N ARG A 188 -5.43 -0.80 8.55
CA ARG A 188 -5.30 0.06 7.37
C ARG A 188 -3.90 0.64 7.27
N ALA A 189 -3.28 0.54 6.09
CA ALA A 189 -2.02 1.20 5.83
C ALA A 189 -2.20 2.72 5.77
N LEU A 190 -1.27 3.47 6.36
CA LEU A 190 -1.22 4.92 6.17
C LEU A 190 -0.66 5.24 4.77
N PRO A 191 -0.97 6.42 4.23
CA PRO A 191 -0.31 6.90 3.02
C PRO A 191 1.22 6.84 3.17
N PHE A 192 1.91 6.54 2.07
CA PHE A 192 3.35 6.32 1.96
C PHE A 192 3.90 5.07 2.65
N SER A 193 3.15 4.38 3.50
CA SER A 193 3.62 3.10 4.05
C SER A 193 3.86 2.07 2.95
N VAL A 194 4.89 1.25 3.14
CA VAL A 194 5.22 0.12 2.25
C VAL A 194 4.60 -1.15 2.82
N LEU A 195 3.69 -1.73 2.08
CA LEU A 195 2.94 -2.92 2.47
C LEU A 195 3.36 -4.10 1.59
N LEU A 196 3.91 -5.15 2.20
CA LEU A 196 4.17 -6.43 1.55
C LEU A 196 3.06 -7.42 1.89
N LEU A 197 2.50 -8.07 0.87
CA LEU A 197 1.42 -9.03 0.98
C LEU A 197 1.82 -10.34 0.31
N LYS A 198 1.85 -11.45 1.06
CA LYS A 198 1.86 -12.77 0.43
C LYS A 198 0.53 -13.04 -0.26
N GLY A 199 0.59 -13.49 -1.50
CA GLY A 199 -0.55 -14.08 -2.18
C GLY A 199 -0.61 -15.59 -1.96
N ALA A 200 -1.67 -16.23 -2.46
CA ALA A 200 -1.84 -17.68 -2.39
C ALA A 200 -0.78 -18.45 -3.19
N GLY A 201 -0.09 -17.81 -4.13
CA GLY A 201 1.01 -18.39 -4.91
C GLY A 201 2.38 -18.33 -4.23
N TRP A 202 2.50 -17.73 -3.03
CA TRP A 202 3.78 -17.72 -2.31
C TRP A 202 4.08 -19.10 -1.74
N PRO A 203 5.29 -19.66 -2.00
CA PRO A 203 5.66 -20.97 -1.47
C PRO A 203 5.59 -21.00 0.07
N GLY A 204 4.80 -21.93 0.62
CA GLY A 204 4.63 -22.05 2.06
C GLY A 204 3.73 -21.00 2.73
N ALA A 205 2.99 -20.20 1.96
CA ALA A 205 1.98 -19.30 2.54
C ALA A 205 0.85 -20.10 3.23
N ASN A 206 0.37 -19.58 4.35
CA ASN A 206 -0.81 -20.10 5.05
C ASN A 206 -2.13 -19.59 4.42
N GLY A 207 -2.13 -19.46 3.08
CA GLY A 207 -3.28 -19.01 2.30
C GLY A 207 -3.24 -17.55 1.89
N GLY A 208 -2.18 -16.80 2.24
CA GLY A 208 -1.92 -15.41 1.84
C GLY A 208 -2.71 -14.36 2.62
N ALA A 209 -2.31 -13.11 2.50
CA ALA A 209 -2.86 -11.97 3.24
C ALA A 209 -4.27 -11.60 2.75
N ILE A 210 -5.24 -11.60 3.66
CA ILE A 210 -6.60 -11.14 3.38
C ILE A 210 -6.60 -9.62 3.37
N HIS A 211 -6.94 -9.00 2.24
CA HIS A 211 -6.93 -7.55 2.09
C HIS A 211 -8.02 -7.05 1.14
N ARG A 212 -8.24 -5.74 1.14
CA ARG A 212 -9.16 -5.08 0.20
C ARG A 212 -8.73 -3.64 -0.10
N SER A 213 -9.28 -3.11 -1.18
CA SER A 213 -9.17 -1.69 -1.55
C SER A 213 -10.33 -0.91 -0.90
N PRO A 214 -10.07 0.04 0.01
CA PRO A 214 -11.11 0.93 0.50
C PRO A 214 -11.55 1.91 -0.60
N ALA A 215 -12.78 2.40 -0.52
CA ALA A 215 -13.25 3.48 -1.37
C ALA A 215 -12.62 4.80 -0.93
N PRO A 216 -12.09 5.62 -1.84
CA PRO A 216 -11.73 7.00 -1.55
C PRO A 216 -12.96 7.85 -1.26
N ALA A 217 -12.78 8.98 -0.58
CA ALA A 217 -13.84 9.95 -0.42
C ALA A 217 -14.27 10.54 -1.79
N PRO A 218 -15.54 10.95 -1.96
CA PRO A 218 -15.98 11.56 -3.20
C PRO A 218 -15.12 12.78 -3.59
N GLY A 219 -14.60 12.79 -4.82
CA GLY A 219 -13.73 13.85 -5.32
C GLY A 219 -12.26 13.77 -4.88
N GLU A 220 -11.89 12.79 -4.07
CA GLU A 220 -10.52 12.57 -3.61
C GLU A 220 -9.97 11.27 -4.22
N PRO A 221 -9.19 11.31 -5.30
CA PRO A 221 -8.67 10.10 -5.92
C PRO A 221 -7.64 9.43 -5.02
N ARG A 222 -7.58 8.11 -5.08
CA ARG A 222 -6.53 7.30 -4.48
C ARG A 222 -5.44 7.06 -5.52
N VAL A 223 -4.18 7.36 -5.17
CA VAL A 223 -3.01 7.08 -6.01
C VAL A 223 -2.23 5.92 -5.40
N LEU A 224 -2.20 4.79 -6.09
CA LEU A 224 -1.65 3.53 -5.61
C LEU A 224 -0.56 3.01 -6.54
N LEU A 225 0.63 2.78 -6.02
CA LEU A 225 1.65 1.96 -6.66
C LEU A 225 1.49 0.49 -6.23
N ALA A 226 1.50 -0.41 -7.20
CA ALA A 226 1.58 -1.84 -6.97
C ALA A 226 2.75 -2.43 -7.76
N LEU A 227 3.57 -3.27 -7.10
CA LEU A 227 4.71 -3.97 -7.68
C LEU A 227 4.51 -5.47 -7.55
N ASP A 228 4.72 -6.19 -8.66
CA ASP A 228 4.62 -7.64 -8.78
C ASP A 228 5.86 -8.19 -9.50
N ALA A 229 6.31 -9.40 -9.16
CA ALA A 229 7.39 -10.05 -9.90
C ALA A 229 6.93 -10.42 -11.33
N VAL A 230 7.81 -10.21 -12.31
CA VAL A 230 7.66 -10.68 -13.69
C VAL A 230 8.73 -11.74 -13.92
N CYS A 231 8.36 -12.98 -13.63
CA CYS A 231 9.24 -14.14 -13.83
C CYS A 231 8.82 -14.91 -15.10
#